data_92e4d0a18035d25692664ba4f2faeecb
#
_entry.id   92e4d0a18035d25692664ba4f2faeecb
#
_cell.length_a   1.000
_cell.length_b   1.000
_cell.length_c   1.000
_cell.angle_alpha   90.00
_cell.angle_beta   90.00
_cell.angle_gamma   90.00
#
_symmetry.space_group_name_H-M   'P 1'
#
loop_
_entity.id
_entity.type
_entity.pdbx_description
1 polymer ?
#
loop_
_entity_poly.entity_id
_entity_poly.type
_entity_poly.pdbx_seq_one_letter_code
_entity_poly.pdbx_strand_id
1 'polypeptide(L)'
;FVPQFIDDLRLMYLGIPHPDTADSRVLHPTNLDHPVFVEDKARFFINLPSMFAFNREMDFNYGTRIHGAIGNILCGVPSLLFPTDARIRGLAEYHNIPASAVTPDTDLAALYDQTDFRQVNNGHAERFWHLIDFLNENGIKTIYDDRTGTPARSLYDEKTAATSYAQPVHSMLVRPPEEIARRVDA
;
A
#
# COMPACT_ATOMS: atom_id res chain seq x y z
N PHE A 1 -10.26 2.25 3.05
CA PHE A 1 -10.03 0.99 2.34
C PHE A 1 -9.23 1.25 1.05
N VAL A 2 -8.14 0.52 0.86
CA VAL A 2 -7.27 0.64 -0.32
C VAL A 2 -7.24 -0.71 -1.04
N PRO A 3 -8.16 -0.94 -2.00
CA PRO A 3 -8.18 -2.14 -2.81
C PRO A 3 -7.02 -2.17 -3.81
N GLN A 4 -6.61 -3.37 -4.26
CA GLN A 4 -5.44 -3.55 -5.11
C GLN A 4 -5.66 -4.50 -6.30
N PHE A 5 -6.85 -5.06 -6.46
CA PHE A 5 -7.15 -5.92 -7.61
C PHE A 5 -7.78 -5.13 -8.76
N ILE A 6 -7.56 -5.60 -9.98
CA ILE A 6 -8.15 -4.98 -11.16
C ILE A 6 -9.69 -5.03 -11.13
N ASP A 7 -10.26 -6.05 -10.52
CA ASP A 7 -11.70 -6.20 -10.41
C ASP A 7 -12.30 -5.20 -9.41
N ASP A 8 -11.55 -4.84 -8.36
CA ASP A 8 -11.94 -3.72 -7.48
C ASP A 8 -11.95 -2.39 -8.25
N LEU A 9 -10.96 -2.17 -9.13
CA LEU A 9 -10.95 -0.98 -9.97
C LEU A 9 -12.15 -0.95 -10.93
N ARG A 10 -12.48 -2.09 -11.57
CA ARG A 10 -13.66 -2.19 -12.45
C ARG A 10 -14.95 -1.92 -11.70
N LEU A 11 -15.08 -2.47 -10.49
CA LEU A 11 -16.23 -2.20 -9.63
C LEU A 11 -16.32 -0.71 -9.27
N MET A 12 -15.24 -0.10 -8.80
CA MET A 12 -15.23 1.30 -8.37
C MET A 12 -15.38 2.27 -9.53
N TYR A 13 -14.78 1.98 -10.67
CA TYR A 13 -14.70 2.91 -11.80
C TYR A 13 -15.88 2.80 -12.76
N LEU A 14 -16.33 1.57 -13.05
CA LEU A 14 -17.37 1.25 -14.05
C LEU A 14 -18.63 0.61 -13.47
N GLY A 15 -18.66 0.29 -12.18
CA GLY A 15 -19.76 -0.44 -11.58
C GLY A 15 -19.89 -1.90 -12.02
N ILE A 16 -18.83 -2.46 -12.63
CA ILE A 16 -18.83 -3.86 -13.07
C ILE A 16 -18.68 -4.74 -11.83
N PRO A 17 -19.63 -5.65 -11.57
CA PRO A 17 -19.57 -6.52 -10.40
C PRO A 17 -18.30 -7.38 -10.38
N HIS A 18 -17.80 -7.61 -9.17
CA HIS A 18 -16.65 -8.49 -8.97
C HIS A 18 -17.03 -9.94 -9.35
N PRO A 19 -16.22 -10.67 -10.16
CA PRO A 19 -16.58 -12.00 -10.64
C PRO A 19 -16.67 -13.04 -9.51
N ASP A 20 -15.94 -12.84 -8.40
CA ASP A 20 -15.84 -13.78 -7.29
C ASP A 20 -16.82 -13.49 -6.13
N THR A 21 -17.96 -12.86 -6.41
CA THR A 21 -18.95 -12.51 -5.36
C THR A 21 -19.46 -13.73 -4.57
N ALA A 22 -19.35 -14.93 -5.14
CA ALA A 22 -19.72 -16.19 -4.50
C ALA A 22 -18.55 -16.90 -3.78
N ASP A 23 -17.33 -16.43 -3.91
CA ASP A 23 -16.16 -17.04 -3.27
C ASP A 23 -16.01 -16.54 -1.83
N SER A 24 -16.23 -17.45 -0.89
CA SER A 24 -16.07 -17.16 0.56
C SER A 24 -14.64 -16.77 0.97
N ARG A 25 -13.66 -16.93 0.10
CA ARG A 25 -12.27 -16.51 0.32
C ARG A 25 -12.03 -15.03 0.04
N VAL A 26 -12.98 -14.36 -0.60
CA VAL A 26 -12.91 -12.91 -0.80
C VAL A 26 -13.26 -12.20 0.49
N LEU A 27 -12.25 -11.69 1.17
CA LEU A 27 -12.35 -11.04 2.49
C LEU A 27 -12.52 -9.51 2.39
N HIS A 28 -12.94 -8.99 1.23
CA HIS A 28 -13.12 -7.56 1.03
C HIS A 28 -14.47 -7.27 0.35
N PRO A 29 -14.97 -6.04 0.43
CA PRO A 29 -16.24 -5.66 -0.19
C PRO A 29 -16.21 -5.85 -1.72
N THR A 30 -17.16 -6.60 -2.26
CA THR A 30 -17.30 -6.89 -3.70
C THR A 30 -18.52 -6.25 -4.34
N ASN A 31 -19.30 -5.50 -3.55
CA ASN A 31 -20.53 -4.82 -3.96
C ASN A 31 -20.47 -3.34 -3.61
N LEU A 32 -20.91 -2.48 -4.53
CA LEU A 32 -20.95 -1.03 -4.32
C LEU A 32 -21.90 -0.58 -3.21
N ASP A 33 -22.87 -1.40 -2.81
CA ASP A 33 -23.79 -1.11 -1.70
C ASP A 33 -23.10 -1.12 -0.33
N HIS A 34 -21.87 -1.63 -0.26
CA HIS A 34 -21.13 -1.66 1.00
C HIS A 34 -20.77 -0.23 1.45
N PRO A 35 -20.93 0.08 2.76
CA PRO A 35 -20.68 1.43 3.30
C PRO A 35 -19.35 2.06 2.90
N VAL A 36 -18.30 1.25 2.72
CA VAL A 36 -16.98 1.75 2.32
C VAL A 36 -16.97 2.46 0.96
N PHE A 37 -17.87 2.08 0.05
CA PHE A 37 -18.03 2.73 -1.26
C PHE A 37 -19.06 3.86 -1.21
N VAL A 38 -20.16 3.63 -0.50
CA VAL A 38 -21.25 4.62 -0.36
C VAL A 38 -20.78 5.87 0.39
N GLU A 39 -19.95 5.68 1.43
CA GLU A 39 -19.42 6.77 2.27
C GLU A 39 -18.10 7.34 1.75
N ASP A 40 -17.71 7.02 0.51
CA ASP A 40 -16.45 7.45 -0.10
C ASP A 40 -15.18 7.14 0.72
N LYS A 41 -15.16 5.99 1.39
CA LYS A 41 -14.02 5.53 2.18
C LYS A 41 -13.07 4.60 1.42
N ALA A 42 -13.32 4.34 0.13
CA ALA A 42 -12.46 3.55 -0.75
C ALA A 42 -11.64 4.45 -1.68
N ARG A 43 -10.35 4.12 -1.84
CA ARG A 43 -9.43 4.80 -2.77
C ARG A 43 -8.61 3.76 -3.51
N PHE A 44 -8.65 3.79 -4.84
CA PHE A 44 -7.79 2.94 -5.66
C PHE A 44 -6.67 3.79 -6.26
N PHE A 45 -5.42 3.36 -6.08
CA PHE A 45 -4.25 4.09 -6.54
C PHE A 45 -3.61 3.39 -7.73
N ILE A 46 -3.27 4.17 -8.76
CA ILE A 46 -2.56 3.71 -9.96
C ILE A 46 -1.12 4.21 -10.02
N ASN A 47 -0.70 4.96 -9.01
CA ASN A 47 0.68 5.43 -8.86
C ASN A 47 1.04 5.58 -7.38
N LEU A 48 2.33 5.43 -7.07
CA LEU A 48 2.85 5.54 -5.70
C LEU A 48 2.82 6.96 -5.14
N PRO A 49 3.14 8.04 -5.88
CA PRO A 49 3.13 9.38 -5.31
C PRO A 49 1.78 9.80 -4.74
N SER A 50 0.67 9.53 -5.43
CA SER A 50 -0.66 9.84 -4.91
C SER A 50 -1.04 8.95 -3.72
N MET A 51 -0.62 7.68 -3.74
CA MET A 51 -0.81 6.77 -2.59
C MET A 51 -0.01 7.25 -1.38
N PHE A 52 1.24 7.67 -1.56
CA PHE A 52 2.06 8.17 -0.46
C PHE A 52 1.54 9.50 0.11
N ALA A 53 0.99 10.38 -0.74
CA ALA A 53 0.34 11.59 -0.26
C ALA A 53 -0.85 11.26 0.66
N PHE A 54 -1.71 10.34 0.23
CA PHE A 54 -2.84 9.86 1.02
C PHE A 54 -2.38 9.15 2.31
N ASN A 55 -1.38 8.26 2.23
CA ASN A 55 -0.92 7.52 3.39
C ASN A 55 -0.41 8.43 4.50
N ARG A 56 0.26 9.54 4.17
CA ARG A 56 0.78 10.50 5.18
C ARG A 56 -0.31 11.20 6.01
N GLU A 57 -1.56 11.12 5.57
CA GLU A 57 -2.72 11.66 6.30
C GLU A 57 -3.31 10.64 7.29
N MET A 58 -2.79 9.40 7.30
CA MET A 58 -3.28 8.32 8.14
C MET A 58 -2.45 8.18 9.41
N ASP A 59 -3.12 7.87 10.51
CA ASP A 59 -2.46 7.62 11.81
C ASP A 59 -1.97 6.18 11.93
N PHE A 60 -2.63 5.24 11.23
CA PHE A 60 -2.37 3.81 11.35
C PHE A 60 -2.84 3.05 10.09
N ASN A 61 -2.08 2.04 9.71
CA ASN A 61 -2.46 1.10 8.66
C ASN A 61 -2.48 -0.33 9.19
N TYR A 62 -3.44 -1.11 8.75
CA TYR A 62 -3.46 -2.55 8.98
C TYR A 62 -4.04 -3.29 7.76
N GLY A 63 -3.61 -4.52 7.56
CA GLY A 63 -4.14 -5.31 6.45
C GLY A 63 -3.31 -6.53 6.10
N THR A 64 -3.74 -7.24 5.06
CA THR A 64 -3.12 -8.50 4.62
C THR A 64 -2.07 -8.31 3.52
N ARG A 65 -1.97 -7.10 2.94
CA ARG A 65 -1.11 -6.81 1.79
C ARG A 65 0.21 -6.20 2.22
N ILE A 66 1.30 -6.93 2.02
CA ILE A 66 2.64 -6.46 2.41
C ILE A 66 3.05 -5.16 1.71
N HIS A 67 2.70 -4.96 0.43
CA HIS A 67 3.02 -3.72 -0.29
C HIS A 67 2.30 -2.51 0.32
N GLY A 68 1.07 -2.69 0.82
CA GLY A 68 0.35 -1.65 1.56
C GLY A 68 1.07 -1.29 2.86
N ALA A 69 1.51 -2.29 3.63
CA ALA A 69 2.27 -2.06 4.86
C ALA A 69 3.59 -1.32 4.58
N ILE A 70 4.36 -1.79 3.59
CA ILE A 70 5.63 -1.15 3.18
C ILE A 70 5.38 0.30 2.75
N GLY A 71 4.36 0.56 1.91
CA GLY A 71 4.03 1.91 1.46
C GLY A 71 3.72 2.88 2.61
N ASN A 72 3.02 2.42 3.64
CA ASN A 72 2.76 3.21 4.84
C ASN A 72 4.01 3.42 5.69
N ILE A 73 4.82 2.37 5.92
CA ILE A 73 6.09 2.47 6.65
C ILE A 73 7.03 3.49 5.99
N LEU A 74 7.13 3.49 4.66
CA LEU A 74 7.91 4.49 3.90
C LEU A 74 7.38 5.92 4.06
N CYS A 75 6.13 6.08 4.44
CA CYS A 75 5.51 7.37 4.77
C CYS A 75 5.62 7.74 6.25
N GLY A 76 6.22 6.89 7.07
CA GLY A 76 6.32 7.09 8.53
C GLY A 76 5.04 6.70 9.29
N VAL A 77 4.12 5.98 8.66
CA VAL A 77 2.84 5.57 9.26
C VAL A 77 2.97 4.18 9.89
N PRO A 78 2.61 4.01 11.17
CA PRO A 78 2.58 2.71 11.83
C PRO A 78 1.76 1.70 11.03
N SER A 79 2.30 0.49 10.84
CA SER A 79 1.63 -0.52 10.01
C SER A 79 1.68 -1.90 10.67
N LEU A 80 0.53 -2.56 10.74
CA LEU A 80 0.36 -3.91 11.25
C LEU A 80 -0.07 -4.85 10.13
N LEU A 81 0.71 -5.89 9.89
CA LEU A 81 0.45 -6.86 8.85
C LEU A 81 -0.28 -8.09 9.42
N PHE A 82 -1.28 -8.58 8.70
CA PHE A 82 -1.96 -9.84 8.96
C PHE A 82 -1.56 -10.87 7.90
N PRO A 83 -0.48 -11.63 8.10
CA PRO A 83 0.05 -12.53 7.09
C PRO A 83 -0.94 -13.65 6.74
N THR A 84 -1.27 -13.80 5.47
CA THR A 84 -2.18 -14.82 4.96
C THR A 84 -1.47 -16.08 4.46
N ASP A 85 -0.17 -15.99 4.21
CA ASP A 85 0.67 -17.10 3.74
C ASP A 85 2.08 -17.06 4.33
N ALA A 86 2.83 -18.15 4.12
CA ALA A 86 4.20 -18.28 4.64
C ALA A 86 5.18 -17.29 4.00
N ARG A 87 4.97 -16.90 2.73
CA ARG A 87 5.83 -15.93 2.04
C ARG A 87 5.69 -14.55 2.66
N ILE A 88 4.45 -14.11 2.89
CA ILE A 88 4.19 -12.80 3.52
C ILE A 88 4.74 -12.78 4.94
N ARG A 89 4.60 -13.89 5.68
CA ARG A 89 5.18 -14.04 7.03
C ARG A 89 6.70 -13.93 7.00
N GLY A 90 7.37 -14.67 6.12
CA GLY A 90 8.83 -14.63 5.99
C GLY A 90 9.34 -13.23 5.60
N LEU A 91 8.63 -12.50 4.75
CA LEU A 91 8.99 -11.11 4.43
C LEU A 91 8.80 -10.16 5.62
N ALA A 92 7.71 -10.34 6.38
CA ALA A 92 7.48 -9.56 7.60
C ALA A 92 8.58 -9.79 8.63
N GLU A 93 8.95 -11.05 8.87
CA GLU A 93 10.04 -11.43 9.77
C GLU A 93 11.39 -10.85 9.31
N TYR A 94 11.73 -11.01 8.03
CA TYR A 94 12.98 -10.50 7.48
C TYR A 94 13.12 -8.98 7.61
N HIS A 95 12.03 -8.25 7.40
CA HIS A 95 12.02 -6.78 7.46
C HIS A 95 11.62 -6.23 8.84
N ASN A 96 11.40 -7.08 9.84
CA ASN A 96 10.88 -6.71 11.16
C ASN A 96 9.57 -5.89 11.08
N ILE A 97 8.70 -6.19 10.12
CA ILE A 97 7.39 -5.54 10.02
C ILE A 97 6.48 -6.14 11.09
N PRO A 98 5.85 -5.32 11.95
CA PRO A 98 4.89 -5.82 12.93
C PRO A 98 3.81 -6.68 12.29
N ALA A 99 3.61 -7.87 12.79
CA ALA A 99 2.66 -8.82 12.25
C ALA A 99 1.91 -9.56 13.37
N SER A 100 0.63 -9.81 13.16
CA SER A 100 -0.23 -10.52 14.10
C SER A 100 -1.21 -11.43 13.37
N ALA A 101 -1.73 -12.43 14.07
CA ALA A 101 -2.95 -13.11 13.63
C ALA A 101 -4.15 -12.22 13.94
N VAL A 102 -5.20 -12.33 13.13
CA VAL A 102 -6.45 -11.59 13.30
C VAL A 102 -7.64 -12.53 13.22
N THR A 103 -8.64 -12.28 14.04
CA THR A 103 -9.95 -12.93 14.05
C THR A 103 -11.04 -11.85 13.95
N PRO A 104 -12.30 -12.20 13.69
CA PRO A 104 -13.40 -11.23 13.71
C PRO A 104 -13.53 -10.45 15.04
N ASP A 105 -13.12 -11.04 16.15
CA ASP A 105 -13.21 -10.46 17.49
C ASP A 105 -11.93 -9.72 17.92
N THR A 106 -10.98 -9.53 17.00
CA THR A 106 -9.72 -8.88 17.33
C THR A 106 -9.93 -7.38 17.59
N ASP A 107 -9.51 -6.94 18.79
CA ASP A 107 -9.47 -5.52 19.14
C ASP A 107 -8.25 -4.85 18.50
N LEU A 108 -8.48 -4.09 17.44
CA LEU A 108 -7.42 -3.38 16.69
C LEU A 108 -6.79 -2.24 17.50
N ALA A 109 -7.55 -1.60 18.41
CA ALA A 109 -7.00 -0.55 19.25
C ALA A 109 -6.03 -1.14 20.29
N ALA A 110 -6.41 -2.25 20.90
CA ALA A 110 -5.52 -2.98 21.83
C ALA A 110 -4.25 -3.50 21.12
N LEU A 111 -4.37 -3.98 19.88
CA LEU A 111 -3.20 -4.37 19.08
C LEU A 111 -2.29 -3.18 18.78
N TYR A 112 -2.87 -2.03 18.44
CA TYR A 112 -2.09 -0.81 18.20
C TYR A 112 -1.29 -0.42 19.45
N ASP A 113 -1.92 -0.37 20.62
CA ASP A 113 -1.28 0.03 21.86
C ASP A 113 -0.17 -0.95 22.34
N GLN A 114 -0.29 -2.23 21.99
CA GLN A 114 0.65 -3.28 22.40
C GLN A 114 1.80 -3.51 21.41
N THR A 115 1.73 -2.93 20.20
CA THR A 115 2.70 -3.19 19.13
C THR A 115 3.84 -2.18 19.13
N ASP A 116 5.08 -2.68 19.14
CA ASP A 116 6.24 -1.83 18.89
C ASP A 116 6.44 -1.62 17.39
N PHE A 117 5.91 -0.53 16.87
CA PHE A 117 6.07 -0.17 15.44
C PHE A 117 7.48 0.28 15.07
N ARG A 118 8.37 0.54 16.04
CA ARG A 118 9.76 0.94 15.77
C ARG A 118 10.65 -0.24 15.40
N GLN A 119 10.19 -1.47 15.62
CA GLN A 119 10.98 -2.67 15.34
C GLN A 119 11.41 -2.76 13.87
N VAL A 120 10.71 -2.14 12.91
CA VAL A 120 11.11 -2.08 11.50
C VAL A 120 12.47 -1.42 11.29
N ASN A 121 12.88 -0.51 12.19
CA ASN A 121 14.17 0.16 12.12
C ASN A 121 15.33 -0.76 12.52
N ASN A 122 15.04 -1.86 13.25
CA ASN A 122 16.07 -2.79 13.70
C ASN A 122 16.69 -3.52 12.50
N GLY A 123 18.00 -3.38 12.33
CA GLY A 123 18.74 -3.98 11.23
C GLY A 123 18.40 -3.40 9.83
N HIS A 124 17.63 -2.31 9.71
CA HIS A 124 17.31 -1.73 8.41
C HIS A 124 18.55 -1.26 7.68
N ALA A 125 19.44 -0.52 8.36
CA ALA A 125 20.70 -0.04 7.77
C ALA A 125 21.61 -1.19 7.33
N GLU A 126 21.71 -2.25 8.12
CA GLU A 126 22.48 -3.45 7.78
C GLU A 126 21.96 -4.12 6.51
N ARG A 127 20.65 -4.37 6.43
CA ARG A 127 20.02 -4.96 5.24
C ARG A 127 20.16 -4.07 4.01
N PHE A 128 20.05 -2.76 4.19
CA PHE A 128 20.24 -1.80 3.09
C PHE A 128 21.66 -1.89 2.53
N TRP A 129 22.69 -1.84 3.39
CA TRP A 129 24.07 -1.93 2.93
C TRP A 129 24.42 -3.30 2.36
N HIS A 130 23.86 -4.37 2.90
CA HIS A 130 23.98 -5.70 2.31
C HIS A 130 23.46 -5.73 0.85
N LEU A 131 22.29 -5.10 0.59
CA LEU A 131 21.78 -4.96 -0.78
C LEU A 131 22.73 -4.16 -1.68
N ILE A 132 23.26 -3.02 -1.19
CA ILE A 132 24.18 -2.18 -1.97
C ILE A 132 25.46 -2.97 -2.29
N ASP A 133 26.03 -3.70 -1.33
CA ASP A 133 27.21 -4.54 -1.54
C ASP A 133 26.93 -5.62 -2.59
N PHE A 134 25.80 -6.32 -2.47
CA PHE A 134 25.38 -7.31 -3.46
C PHE A 134 25.26 -6.70 -4.88
N LEU A 135 24.67 -5.53 -5.02
CA LEU A 135 24.56 -4.86 -6.32
C LEU A 135 25.94 -4.51 -6.89
N ASN A 136 26.82 -3.96 -6.07
CA ASN A 136 28.17 -3.58 -6.48
C ASN A 136 29.04 -4.80 -6.87
N GLU A 137 28.97 -5.90 -6.13
CA GLU A 137 29.63 -7.17 -6.45
C GLU A 137 29.17 -7.74 -7.80
N ASN A 138 27.93 -7.45 -8.19
CA ASN A 138 27.38 -7.84 -9.49
C ASN A 138 27.53 -6.75 -10.58
N GLY A 139 28.35 -5.72 -10.36
CA GLY A 139 28.66 -4.67 -11.33
C GLY A 139 27.56 -3.64 -11.54
N ILE A 140 26.56 -3.60 -10.65
CA ILE A 140 25.45 -2.63 -10.71
C ILE A 140 25.80 -1.44 -9.82
N LYS A 141 26.09 -0.31 -10.44
CA LYS A 141 26.37 0.94 -9.72
C LYS A 141 25.09 1.57 -9.17
N THR A 142 25.21 2.16 -7.98
CA THR A 142 24.11 2.87 -7.29
C THR A 142 24.53 4.30 -6.92
N ILE A 143 23.55 5.13 -6.56
CA ILE A 143 23.85 6.47 -6.00
C ILE A 143 24.43 6.40 -4.58
N TYR A 144 24.51 5.21 -3.99
CA TYR A 144 24.98 4.94 -2.62
C TYR A 144 26.36 4.32 -2.58
N ASP A 145 27.11 4.30 -3.69
CA ASP A 145 28.46 3.71 -3.75
C ASP A 145 29.44 4.44 -2.81
N ASP A 146 29.25 5.75 -2.60
CA ASP A 146 29.94 6.51 -1.57
C ASP A 146 29.15 6.47 -0.24
N ARG A 147 29.64 5.67 0.70
CA ARG A 147 29.03 5.51 2.03
C ARG A 147 29.22 6.71 2.95
N THR A 148 30.11 7.64 2.61
CA THR A 148 30.49 8.79 3.45
C THR A 148 29.77 10.07 3.07
N GLY A 149 29.24 10.11 1.86
CA GLY A 149 28.55 11.27 1.31
C GLY A 149 27.02 11.23 1.48
N THR A 150 26.40 12.38 1.26
CA THR A 150 24.95 12.43 1.04
C THR A 150 24.68 11.89 -0.36
N PRO A 151 23.76 10.91 -0.52
CA PRO A 151 23.44 10.40 -1.85
C PRO A 151 23.02 11.51 -2.80
N ALA A 152 23.55 11.48 -4.02
CA ALA A 152 23.09 12.40 -5.05
C ALA A 152 21.61 12.15 -5.34
N ARG A 153 20.88 13.20 -5.67
CA ARG A 153 19.51 13.06 -6.13
C ARG A 153 19.51 12.25 -7.44
N SER A 154 18.72 11.20 -7.48
CA SER A 154 18.65 10.38 -8.69
C SER A 154 17.88 11.08 -9.80
N LEU A 155 18.19 10.76 -11.07
CA LEU A 155 17.40 11.23 -12.21
C LEU A 155 15.92 10.81 -12.10
N TYR A 156 15.65 9.68 -11.43
CA TYR A 156 14.29 9.24 -11.13
C TYR A 156 13.58 10.22 -10.19
N ASP A 157 14.24 10.65 -9.11
CA ASP A 157 13.67 11.61 -8.16
C ASP A 157 13.37 12.96 -8.81
N GLU A 158 14.25 13.42 -9.71
CA GLU A 158 14.05 14.66 -10.45
C GLU A 158 12.82 14.57 -11.38
N LYS A 159 12.72 13.49 -12.14
CA LYS A 159 11.57 13.24 -13.04
C LYS A 159 10.27 13.08 -12.26
N THR A 160 10.31 12.34 -11.15
CA THR A 160 9.15 12.13 -10.28
C THR A 160 8.64 13.44 -9.71
N ALA A 161 9.54 14.30 -9.24
CA ALA A 161 9.16 15.61 -8.70
C ALA A 161 8.57 16.58 -9.75
N ALA A 162 8.93 16.42 -11.02
CA ALA A 162 8.43 17.24 -12.13
C ALA A 162 7.14 16.69 -12.78
N THR A 163 6.69 15.50 -12.38
CA THR A 163 5.55 14.80 -13.00
C THR A 163 4.26 15.09 -12.25
N SER A 164 3.18 15.41 -13.00
CA SER A 164 1.81 15.41 -12.46
C SER A 164 1.24 14.01 -12.46
N TYR A 165 0.73 13.58 -11.32
CA TYR A 165 0.19 12.22 -11.14
C TYR A 165 -1.33 12.20 -11.11
N ALA A 166 -1.92 11.14 -11.66
CA ALA A 166 -3.34 10.92 -11.58
C ALA A 166 -3.79 10.80 -10.11
N GLN A 167 -4.92 11.43 -9.82
CA GLN A 167 -5.55 11.34 -8.50
C GLN A 167 -6.10 9.94 -8.24
N PRO A 168 -6.32 9.56 -6.97
CA PRO A 168 -6.95 8.30 -6.63
C PRO A 168 -8.30 8.13 -7.31
N VAL A 169 -8.61 6.90 -7.70
CA VAL A 169 -9.96 6.56 -8.19
C VAL A 169 -10.87 6.38 -6.99
N HIS A 170 -11.96 7.12 -6.99
CA HIS A 170 -13.06 7.02 -6.04
C HIS A 170 -14.17 6.11 -6.58
N SER A 171 -15.07 5.67 -5.70
CA SER A 171 -16.28 4.97 -6.12
C SER A 171 -17.10 5.85 -7.09
N MET A 172 -17.64 5.23 -8.14
CA MET A 172 -18.54 5.91 -9.08
C MET A 172 -19.77 6.49 -8.39
N LEU A 173 -20.21 5.93 -7.27
CA LEU A 173 -21.39 6.39 -6.54
C LEU A 173 -21.28 7.84 -6.03
N VAL A 174 -20.07 8.33 -5.84
CA VAL A 174 -19.81 9.68 -5.29
C VAL A 174 -19.30 10.65 -6.35
N ARG A 175 -19.43 10.30 -7.63
CA ARG A 175 -18.99 11.13 -8.74
C ARG A 175 -20.18 11.79 -9.46
N PRO A 176 -19.97 12.99 -10.03
CA PRO A 176 -20.99 13.64 -10.85
C PRO A 176 -21.40 12.76 -12.05
N PRO A 177 -22.69 12.78 -12.42
CA PRO A 177 -23.21 11.97 -13.52
C PRO A 177 -22.45 12.16 -14.85
N GLU A 178 -21.99 13.37 -15.15
CA GLU A 178 -21.22 13.68 -16.34
C GLU A 178 -19.81 13.05 -16.36
N GLU A 179 -19.21 12.81 -15.18
CA GLU A 179 -17.97 12.07 -15.06
C GLU A 179 -18.22 10.59 -15.29
N ILE A 180 -19.29 10.04 -14.72
CA ILE A 180 -19.67 8.64 -14.91
C ILE A 180 -19.96 8.35 -16.37
N ALA A 181 -20.71 9.20 -17.06
CA ALA A 181 -20.98 9.05 -18.49
C ALA A 181 -19.69 8.99 -19.31
N ARG A 182 -18.72 9.87 -19.06
CA ARG A 182 -17.42 9.85 -19.74
C ARG A 182 -16.61 8.58 -19.50
N ARG A 183 -16.77 7.93 -18.35
CA ARG A 183 -16.08 6.66 -18.05
C ARG A 183 -16.66 5.48 -18.82
N VAL A 184 -17.95 5.51 -19.10
CA VAL A 184 -18.66 4.43 -19.82
C VAL A 184 -18.44 4.53 -21.32
N ASP A 185 -18.31 5.77 -21.84
CA ASP A 185 -18.13 6.04 -23.28
C ASP A 185 -16.67 5.90 -23.76
N ALA A 186 -15.70 5.72 -22.87
CA ALA A 186 -14.28 5.59 -23.15
C ALA A 186 -13.81 4.14 -23.27
#